data_060f588315e8230d515d242bc33ef6b5
#
_entry.id   060f588315e8230d515d242bc33ef6b5
#
_cell.length_a   1.000
_cell.length_b   1.000
_cell.length_c   1.000
_cell.angle_alpha   90.00
_cell.angle_beta   90.00
_cell.angle_gamma   90.00
#
_symmetry.space_group_name_H-M   'P 1'
#
loop_
_entity.id
_entity.type
_entity.pdbx_description
1 polymer ?
#
loop_
_entity_poly.entity_id
_entity_poly.type
_entity_poly.pdbx_seq_one_letter_code
_entity_poly.pdbx_strand_id
1 'polypeptide(L)'
;MSYFDAASAAPLHPVARQALQASLDEGWADPARLYREGRRARLLLDAAREATADAVGCRPDELTFTTSGTRAVHSGIAGALAGRRRVGGHLIVSAVEHSSVLHSAERHEVSGGTTTRIPVDRTGRVSPSSYAEALRADTALACLQSANHEVGTEQPVAEVAQVCRGAGVPLLVDAAQSLGWGRVEGDWSLLTASAHKWGGPSGVGLLVVRKGVRFAPQGPSDERESGRSPGFENIPAVVAAAASLRAVRAEAEQEAVRLRELTEQIRVRVPGLVPDVEVVGDPVGRLPGIVTFSCLYVDGETLLHELDRVGFSVSSGSSCTSSTLTPSHVLRAMGVLSEGNVRVSLPPGTPEEDVERFLAALPGTVAAVREKLGAPTSAVREAAVPVDSLVVDALGRRCPIPVIELAKVIGDVPVGGTVRVLADDEAARLDIPAWCEMRGQEYVGEEPADHGSAYVVRRLS
;
A
#
# COMPACT_ATOMS: atom_id res chain seq x y z
N MET A 1 -7.90 -23.10 6.89
CA MET A 1 -7.25 -21.78 7.11
C MET A 1 -7.12 -21.14 5.75
N SER A 2 -7.69 -19.95 5.58
CA SER A 2 -7.71 -19.23 4.30
C SER A 2 -6.73 -18.07 4.35
N TYR A 3 -5.81 -18.05 3.40
CA TYR A 3 -4.79 -17.00 3.30
C TYR A 3 -5.31 -15.85 2.43
N PHE A 4 -5.56 -14.70 3.04
CA PHE A 4 -6.12 -13.51 2.41
C PHE A 4 -5.19 -12.28 2.53
N ASP A 5 -3.87 -12.52 2.46
CA ASP A 5 -2.85 -11.46 2.55
C ASP A 5 -1.85 -11.49 1.38
N ALA A 6 -2.33 -11.79 0.16
CA ALA A 6 -1.51 -11.82 -1.05
C ALA A 6 -0.84 -10.48 -1.39
N ALA A 7 -1.42 -9.34 -0.97
CA ALA A 7 -0.80 -8.03 -1.15
C ALA A 7 0.48 -7.85 -0.31
N SER A 8 0.63 -8.56 0.82
CA SER A 8 1.88 -8.63 1.57
C SER A 8 2.88 -9.59 0.91
N ALA A 9 2.44 -10.82 0.62
CA ALA A 9 3.23 -11.80 -0.12
C ALA A 9 2.29 -12.80 -0.82
N ALA A 10 2.38 -12.93 -2.13
CA ALA A 10 1.65 -13.97 -2.84
C ALA A 10 2.29 -15.34 -2.57
N PRO A 11 1.50 -16.41 -2.42
CA PRO A 11 2.03 -17.76 -2.35
C PRO A 11 2.93 -18.08 -3.55
N LEU A 12 3.99 -18.87 -3.32
CA LEU A 12 4.91 -19.22 -4.39
C LEU A 12 4.18 -19.99 -5.50
N HIS A 13 4.21 -19.44 -6.70
CA HIS A 13 3.55 -20.04 -7.87
C HIS A 13 4.12 -21.43 -8.17
N PRO A 14 3.30 -22.45 -8.54
CA PRO A 14 3.82 -23.78 -8.83
C PRO A 14 4.93 -23.82 -9.88
N VAL A 15 4.80 -23.03 -10.95
CA VAL A 15 5.83 -22.89 -11.99
C VAL A 15 7.13 -22.30 -11.43
N ALA A 16 7.02 -21.31 -10.51
CA ALA A 16 8.19 -20.76 -9.84
C ALA A 16 8.92 -21.80 -8.99
N ARG A 17 8.16 -22.63 -8.26
CA ARG A 17 8.73 -23.74 -7.46
C ARG A 17 9.52 -24.72 -8.32
N GLN A 18 8.93 -25.15 -9.45
CA GLN A 18 9.59 -26.05 -10.39
C GLN A 18 10.86 -25.43 -10.99
N ALA A 19 10.76 -24.18 -11.45
CA ALA A 19 11.88 -23.46 -12.03
C ALA A 19 13.01 -23.24 -11.01
N LEU A 20 12.67 -22.93 -9.76
CA LEU A 20 13.65 -22.78 -8.68
C LEU A 20 14.41 -24.08 -8.44
N GLN A 21 13.71 -25.20 -8.29
CA GLN A 21 14.31 -26.51 -8.07
C GLN A 21 15.26 -26.91 -9.23
N ALA A 22 14.78 -26.78 -10.46
CA ALA A 22 15.60 -27.11 -11.64
C ALA A 22 16.85 -26.21 -11.75
N SER A 23 16.75 -24.95 -11.37
CA SER A 23 17.84 -23.99 -11.46
C SER A 23 18.89 -24.13 -10.36
N LEU A 24 18.58 -24.78 -9.23
CA LEU A 24 19.56 -25.06 -8.18
C LEU A 24 20.68 -25.99 -8.68
N ASP A 25 20.36 -26.94 -9.56
CA ASP A 25 21.33 -27.87 -10.12
C ASP A 25 22.21 -27.25 -11.22
N GLU A 26 21.73 -26.23 -11.93
CA GLU A 26 22.36 -25.70 -13.12
C GLU A 26 22.84 -24.26 -13.01
N GLY A 27 22.28 -23.46 -12.11
CA GLY A 27 22.50 -22.03 -11.96
C GLY A 27 23.47 -21.64 -10.83
N TRP A 28 24.20 -22.57 -10.25
CA TRP A 28 25.07 -22.31 -9.09
C TRP A 28 26.42 -21.67 -9.44
N ALA A 29 26.86 -21.79 -10.71
CA ALA A 29 28.16 -21.30 -11.13
C ALA A 29 28.16 -19.79 -11.42
N ASP A 30 29.37 -19.19 -11.39
CA ASP A 30 29.56 -17.78 -11.75
C ASP A 30 29.30 -17.56 -13.25
N PRO A 31 28.26 -16.77 -13.62
CA PRO A 31 27.90 -16.54 -15.02
C PRO A 31 28.94 -15.72 -15.79
N ALA A 32 29.92 -15.11 -15.12
CA ALA A 32 31.04 -14.40 -15.76
C ALA A 32 32.15 -15.35 -16.23
N ARG A 33 32.10 -16.67 -15.90
CA ARG A 33 33.12 -17.61 -16.21
C ARG A 33 32.93 -18.29 -17.58
N LEU A 34 34.04 -18.59 -18.26
CA LEU A 34 34.03 -19.16 -19.61
C LEU A 34 33.92 -20.69 -19.66
N TYR A 35 34.04 -21.37 -18.52
CA TYR A 35 33.86 -22.82 -18.48
C TYR A 35 32.36 -23.20 -18.61
N ARG A 36 32.10 -24.48 -18.81
CA ARG A 36 30.77 -25.01 -19.16
C ARG A 36 29.68 -24.60 -18.17
N GLU A 37 29.91 -24.73 -16.88
CA GLU A 37 28.96 -24.43 -15.80
C GLU A 37 28.64 -22.92 -15.75
N GLY A 38 29.65 -22.06 -15.90
CA GLY A 38 29.48 -20.61 -15.97
C GLY A 38 28.67 -20.18 -17.18
N ARG A 39 28.95 -20.77 -18.37
CA ARG A 39 28.14 -20.49 -19.57
C ARG A 39 26.65 -20.92 -19.38
N ARG A 40 26.40 -22.05 -18.69
CA ARG A 40 25.06 -22.54 -18.42
C ARG A 40 24.32 -21.59 -17.48
N ALA A 41 24.96 -21.16 -16.40
CA ALA A 41 24.43 -20.15 -15.48
C ALA A 41 24.13 -18.83 -16.22
N ARG A 42 24.99 -18.40 -17.13
CA ARG A 42 24.79 -17.22 -17.96
C ARG A 42 23.56 -17.35 -18.86
N LEU A 43 23.39 -18.49 -19.53
CA LEU A 43 22.21 -18.73 -20.38
C LEU A 43 20.91 -18.68 -19.58
N LEU A 44 20.89 -19.21 -18.36
CA LEU A 44 19.73 -19.13 -17.46
C LEU A 44 19.40 -17.69 -17.07
N LEU A 45 20.43 -16.92 -16.69
CA LEU A 45 20.26 -15.51 -16.30
C LEU A 45 19.78 -14.66 -17.48
N ASP A 46 20.37 -14.85 -18.67
CA ASP A 46 19.99 -14.11 -19.88
C ASP A 46 18.56 -14.44 -20.32
N ALA A 47 18.16 -15.71 -20.30
CA ALA A 47 16.79 -16.13 -20.61
C ALA A 47 15.76 -15.58 -19.60
N ALA A 48 16.10 -15.57 -18.32
CA ALA A 48 15.25 -14.96 -17.29
C ALA A 48 15.13 -13.44 -17.50
N ARG A 49 16.20 -12.77 -17.88
CA ARG A 49 16.22 -11.33 -18.21
C ARG A 49 15.35 -11.01 -19.41
N GLU A 50 15.48 -11.76 -20.48
CA GLU A 50 14.64 -11.58 -21.69
C GLU A 50 13.16 -11.78 -21.40
N ALA A 51 12.82 -12.86 -20.69
CA ALA A 51 11.44 -13.16 -20.32
C ALA A 51 10.82 -12.08 -19.41
N THR A 52 11.60 -11.58 -18.45
CA THR A 52 11.18 -10.52 -17.54
C THR A 52 11.04 -9.18 -18.29
N ALA A 53 12.00 -8.84 -19.14
CA ALA A 53 11.98 -7.62 -19.93
C ALA A 53 10.78 -7.59 -20.90
N ASP A 54 10.47 -8.72 -21.53
CA ASP A 54 9.26 -8.84 -22.36
C ASP A 54 7.99 -8.64 -21.54
N ALA A 55 7.86 -9.28 -20.38
CA ALA A 55 6.69 -9.11 -19.50
C ALA A 55 6.50 -7.67 -19.03
N VAL A 56 7.57 -6.95 -18.71
CA VAL A 56 7.54 -5.53 -18.30
C VAL A 56 7.28 -4.61 -19.50
N GLY A 57 7.70 -5.00 -20.70
CA GLY A 57 7.68 -4.17 -21.91
C GLY A 57 8.89 -3.22 -21.98
N CYS A 58 10.08 -3.71 -21.61
CA CYS A 58 11.34 -2.97 -21.70
C CYS A 58 12.39 -3.79 -22.45
N ARG A 59 13.57 -3.20 -22.67
CA ARG A 59 14.70 -3.91 -23.25
C ARG A 59 15.46 -4.69 -22.17
N PRO A 60 16.08 -5.84 -22.50
CA PRO A 60 16.89 -6.58 -21.53
C PRO A 60 18.05 -5.76 -20.92
N ASP A 61 18.64 -4.82 -21.67
CA ASP A 61 19.71 -3.95 -21.20
C ASP A 61 19.24 -2.78 -20.31
N GLU A 62 17.93 -2.52 -20.25
CA GLU A 62 17.30 -1.57 -19.35
C GLU A 62 16.98 -2.18 -17.98
N LEU A 63 16.85 -3.52 -17.91
CA LEU A 63 16.44 -4.26 -16.72
C LEU A 63 17.66 -4.64 -15.85
N THR A 64 17.50 -4.47 -14.55
CA THR A 64 18.44 -4.86 -13.50
C THR A 64 17.70 -5.68 -12.46
N PHE A 65 18.27 -6.84 -12.09
CA PHE A 65 17.81 -7.58 -10.93
C PHE A 65 18.45 -7.03 -9.65
N THR A 66 17.64 -6.89 -8.62
CA THR A 66 18.07 -6.42 -7.29
C THR A 66 17.65 -7.44 -6.23
N THR A 67 18.15 -7.29 -5.01
CA THR A 67 17.85 -8.21 -3.90
C THR A 67 16.45 -8.04 -3.30
N SER A 68 15.71 -6.99 -3.67
CA SER A 68 14.31 -6.75 -3.25
C SER A 68 13.70 -5.57 -4.02
N GLY A 69 12.37 -5.46 -4.04
CA GLY A 69 11.68 -4.25 -4.53
C GLY A 69 12.09 -2.99 -3.78
N THR A 70 12.23 -3.05 -2.46
CA THR A 70 12.73 -1.93 -1.64
C THR A 70 14.11 -1.47 -2.10
N ARG A 71 15.03 -2.41 -2.37
CA ARG A 71 16.36 -2.07 -2.91
C ARG A 71 16.26 -1.45 -4.29
N ALA A 72 15.36 -1.94 -5.14
CA ALA A 72 15.11 -1.37 -6.46
C ALA A 72 14.64 0.09 -6.37
N VAL A 73 13.68 0.38 -5.48
CA VAL A 73 13.17 1.74 -5.21
C VAL A 73 14.29 2.66 -4.73
N HIS A 74 15.03 2.25 -3.69
CA HIS A 74 16.13 3.06 -3.13
C HIS A 74 17.20 3.35 -4.18
N SER A 75 17.61 2.34 -4.96
CA SER A 75 18.63 2.50 -6.02
C SER A 75 18.09 3.35 -7.17
N GLY A 76 16.82 3.18 -7.53
CA GLY A 76 16.15 3.96 -8.58
C GLY A 76 16.08 5.43 -8.26
N ILE A 77 15.62 5.79 -7.08
CA ILE A 77 15.50 7.18 -6.63
C ILE A 77 16.90 7.81 -6.48
N ALA A 78 17.80 7.16 -5.74
CA ALA A 78 19.14 7.70 -5.52
C ALA A 78 19.92 7.88 -6.82
N GLY A 79 19.85 6.90 -7.73
CA GLY A 79 20.54 6.95 -9.03
C GLY A 79 19.98 8.00 -9.97
N ALA A 80 18.65 8.21 -9.99
CA ALA A 80 18.01 9.24 -10.80
C ALA A 80 18.34 10.66 -10.28
N LEU A 81 18.24 10.89 -8.98
CA LEU A 81 18.59 12.16 -8.35
C LEU A 81 20.07 12.51 -8.60
N ALA A 82 20.97 11.56 -8.40
CA ALA A 82 22.40 11.76 -8.66
C ALA A 82 22.70 12.05 -10.14
N GLY A 83 22.05 11.35 -11.06
CA GLY A 83 22.17 11.57 -12.50
C GLY A 83 21.68 12.96 -12.93
N ARG A 84 20.78 13.54 -12.16
CA ARG A 84 20.17 14.87 -12.44
C ARG A 84 20.59 15.99 -11.46
N ARG A 85 21.62 15.78 -10.66
CA ARG A 85 22.11 16.75 -9.66
C ARG A 85 22.36 18.16 -10.19
N ARG A 86 22.60 18.31 -11.51
CA ARG A 86 22.78 19.62 -12.16
C ARG A 86 21.46 20.32 -12.50
N VAL A 87 20.36 19.60 -12.49
CA VAL A 87 19.00 20.16 -12.69
C VAL A 87 18.52 20.77 -11.38
N GLY A 88 18.62 19.99 -10.30
CA GLY A 88 18.19 20.43 -8.97
C GLY A 88 18.07 19.27 -7.98
N GLY A 89 17.50 19.54 -6.83
CA GLY A 89 17.27 18.60 -5.72
C GLY A 89 15.80 18.49 -5.32
N HIS A 90 14.85 18.81 -6.21
CA HIS A 90 13.43 18.65 -5.89
C HIS A 90 12.91 17.29 -6.34
N LEU A 91 12.23 16.59 -5.43
CA LEU A 91 11.58 15.28 -5.61
C LEU A 91 10.06 15.43 -5.43
N ILE A 92 9.27 14.82 -6.31
CA ILE A 92 7.81 14.73 -6.17
C ILE A 92 7.45 13.27 -5.87
N VAL A 93 6.61 13.05 -4.85
CA VAL A 93 6.07 11.73 -4.49
C VAL A 93 4.59 11.83 -4.18
N SER A 94 3.79 10.78 -4.38
CA SER A 94 2.42 10.79 -3.86
C SER A 94 2.40 10.59 -2.34
N ALA A 95 1.36 11.07 -1.67
CA ALA A 95 1.20 10.90 -0.22
C ALA A 95 0.93 9.44 0.17
N VAL A 96 0.53 8.60 -0.79
CA VAL A 96 0.16 7.18 -0.59
C VAL A 96 1.21 6.20 -1.11
N GLU A 97 2.43 6.66 -1.38
CA GLU A 97 3.53 5.79 -1.79
C GLU A 97 3.83 4.70 -0.75
N HIS A 98 4.44 3.61 -1.20
CA HIS A 98 5.01 2.63 -0.30
C HIS A 98 6.12 3.26 0.57
N SER A 99 6.26 2.79 1.82
CA SER A 99 7.25 3.31 2.79
C SER A 99 8.67 3.39 2.23
N SER A 100 9.09 2.51 1.33
CA SER A 100 10.41 2.58 0.68
C SER A 100 10.62 3.86 -0.13
N VAL A 101 9.59 4.40 -0.77
CA VAL A 101 9.63 5.67 -1.49
C VAL A 101 9.64 6.83 -0.49
N LEU A 102 8.76 6.80 0.52
CA LEU A 102 8.65 7.85 1.53
C LEU A 102 9.93 7.99 2.36
N HIS A 103 10.52 6.87 2.83
CA HIS A 103 11.81 6.91 3.53
C HIS A 103 12.95 7.40 2.63
N SER A 104 12.90 7.12 1.31
CA SER A 104 13.87 7.71 0.37
C SER A 104 13.70 9.21 0.24
N ALA A 105 12.46 9.71 0.25
CA ALA A 105 12.15 11.14 0.23
C ALA A 105 12.63 11.83 1.52
N GLU A 106 12.35 11.26 2.68
CA GLU A 106 12.83 11.75 3.98
C GLU A 106 14.37 11.78 4.05
N ARG A 107 15.02 10.71 3.59
CA ARG A 107 16.48 10.67 3.50
C ARG A 107 17.02 11.76 2.58
N HIS A 108 16.33 12.01 1.46
CA HIS A 108 16.71 13.07 0.51
C HIS A 108 16.61 14.47 1.17
N GLU A 109 15.53 14.74 1.92
CA GLU A 109 15.36 15.98 2.68
C GLU A 109 16.45 16.18 3.72
N VAL A 110 16.78 15.14 4.51
CA VAL A 110 17.89 15.18 5.48
C VAL A 110 19.23 15.46 4.80
N SER A 111 19.37 15.09 3.52
CA SER A 111 20.58 15.35 2.72
C SER A 111 20.58 16.74 2.04
N GLY A 112 19.61 17.60 2.35
CA GLY A 112 19.49 18.97 1.82
C GLY A 112 18.65 19.09 0.54
N GLY A 113 17.98 18.03 0.10
CA GLY A 113 16.98 18.10 -0.97
C GLY A 113 15.64 18.64 -0.50
N THR A 114 14.69 18.76 -1.43
CA THR A 114 13.31 19.17 -1.13
C THR A 114 12.33 18.19 -1.73
N THR A 115 11.20 17.97 -1.05
CA THR A 115 10.15 17.05 -1.51
C THR A 115 8.79 17.73 -1.52
N THR A 116 8.01 17.52 -2.58
CA THR A 116 6.57 17.80 -2.60
C THR A 116 5.79 16.50 -2.55
N ARG A 117 4.90 16.37 -1.57
CA ARG A 117 3.97 15.24 -1.43
C ARG A 117 2.64 15.61 -2.08
N ILE A 118 2.24 14.87 -3.11
CA ILE A 118 0.99 15.08 -3.84
C ILE A 118 -0.16 14.46 -3.05
N PRO A 119 -1.20 15.23 -2.71
CA PRO A 119 -2.37 14.72 -2.03
C PRO A 119 -3.18 13.78 -2.92
N VAL A 120 -4.05 13.00 -2.29
CA VAL A 120 -5.00 12.10 -2.93
C VAL A 120 -6.43 12.48 -2.56
N ASP A 121 -7.39 12.01 -3.32
CA ASP A 121 -8.80 12.07 -2.96
C ASP A 121 -9.19 10.94 -1.97
N ARG A 122 -10.46 10.88 -1.57
CA ARG A 122 -10.97 9.84 -0.66
C ARG A 122 -10.89 8.42 -1.22
N THR A 123 -10.68 8.25 -2.52
CA THR A 123 -10.45 6.93 -3.15
C THR A 123 -8.97 6.53 -3.14
N GLY A 124 -8.07 7.42 -2.70
CA GLY A 124 -6.63 7.21 -2.69
C GLY A 124 -5.97 7.47 -4.04
N ARG A 125 -6.64 8.22 -4.94
CA ARG A 125 -6.16 8.53 -6.29
C ARG A 125 -5.57 9.94 -6.36
N VAL A 126 -4.43 10.10 -7.02
CA VAL A 126 -3.83 11.41 -7.31
C VAL A 126 -4.52 12.09 -8.49
N SER A 127 -4.48 13.44 -8.54
CA SER A 127 -4.83 14.18 -9.74
C SER A 127 -3.58 14.44 -10.59
N PRO A 128 -3.59 14.18 -11.91
CA PRO A 128 -2.50 14.57 -12.80
C PRO A 128 -2.23 16.09 -12.79
N SER A 129 -3.25 16.94 -12.57
CA SER A 129 -3.08 18.39 -12.42
C SER A 129 -2.24 18.76 -11.22
N SER A 130 -2.37 18.04 -10.09
CA SER A 130 -1.54 18.28 -8.90
C SER A 130 -0.05 18.00 -9.17
N TYR A 131 0.26 17.00 -10.01
CA TYR A 131 1.64 16.81 -10.48
C TYR A 131 2.12 17.96 -11.35
N ALA A 132 1.28 18.45 -12.28
CA ALA A 132 1.62 19.59 -13.13
C ALA A 132 1.93 20.85 -12.31
N GLU A 133 1.14 21.13 -11.29
CA GLU A 133 1.32 22.27 -10.38
C GLU A 133 2.56 22.14 -9.49
N ALA A 134 2.94 20.92 -9.11
CA ALA A 134 4.11 20.65 -8.27
C ALA A 134 5.44 20.68 -9.06
N LEU A 135 5.40 20.59 -10.39
CA LEU A 135 6.61 20.64 -11.23
C LEU A 135 7.28 22.01 -11.17
N ARG A 136 8.59 21.99 -10.93
CA ARG A 136 9.45 23.19 -10.85
C ARG A 136 10.67 23.02 -11.76
N ALA A 137 11.36 24.11 -12.03
CA ALA A 137 12.58 24.10 -12.86
C ALA A 137 13.71 23.22 -12.27
N ASP A 138 13.74 23.08 -10.93
CA ASP A 138 14.68 22.25 -10.19
C ASP A 138 14.18 20.84 -9.87
N THR A 139 13.03 20.40 -10.44
CA THR A 139 12.52 19.05 -10.24
C THR A 139 13.41 18.02 -10.92
N ALA A 140 14.03 17.17 -10.11
CA ALA A 140 14.94 16.14 -10.60
C ALA A 140 14.24 14.80 -10.88
N LEU A 141 13.19 14.45 -10.12
CA LEU A 141 12.48 13.18 -10.22
C LEU A 141 11.05 13.33 -9.72
N ALA A 142 10.11 12.63 -10.34
CA ALA A 142 8.79 12.34 -9.82
C ALA A 142 8.63 10.84 -9.59
N CYS A 143 7.89 10.45 -8.54
CA CYS A 143 7.55 9.06 -8.24
C CYS A 143 6.03 8.91 -8.16
N LEU A 144 5.52 7.78 -8.63
CA LEU A 144 4.12 7.39 -8.50
C LEU A 144 4.02 5.87 -8.51
N GLN A 145 3.40 5.30 -7.49
CA GLN A 145 3.02 3.88 -7.53
C GLN A 145 1.95 3.66 -8.61
N SER A 146 1.93 2.50 -9.23
CA SER A 146 0.90 2.17 -10.23
C SER A 146 -0.43 1.76 -9.61
N ALA A 147 -0.37 1.13 -8.43
CA ALA A 147 -1.53 0.78 -7.63
C ALA A 147 -1.18 0.73 -6.15
N ASN A 148 -2.12 1.13 -5.30
CA ASN A 148 -1.90 1.19 -3.86
C ASN A 148 -1.95 -0.21 -3.23
N HIS A 149 -1.03 -0.49 -2.34
CA HIS A 149 -0.87 -1.78 -1.68
C HIS A 149 -1.84 -2.01 -0.50
N GLU A 150 -2.49 -0.95 -0.01
CA GLU A 150 -3.47 -1.05 1.07
C GLU A 150 -4.90 -1.10 0.54
N VAL A 151 -5.29 -0.14 -0.29
CA VAL A 151 -6.68 -0.01 -0.76
C VAL A 151 -6.90 -0.52 -2.20
N GLY A 152 -5.84 -0.90 -2.88
CA GLY A 152 -5.91 -1.44 -4.25
C GLY A 152 -6.13 -0.41 -5.35
N THR A 153 -6.35 0.86 -5.05
CA THR A 153 -6.64 1.91 -6.02
C THR A 153 -5.54 2.06 -7.06
N GLU A 154 -5.89 2.00 -8.34
CA GLU A 154 -4.97 2.21 -9.47
C GLU A 154 -4.77 3.70 -9.73
N GLN A 155 -3.52 4.09 -10.00
CA GLN A 155 -3.13 5.47 -10.21
C GLN A 155 -3.10 5.84 -11.71
N PRO A 156 -3.30 7.13 -12.06
CA PRO A 156 -3.31 7.61 -13.45
C PRO A 156 -1.88 7.77 -13.99
N VAL A 157 -1.15 6.65 -14.09
CA VAL A 157 0.28 6.65 -14.43
C VAL A 157 0.54 7.22 -15.83
N ALA A 158 -0.29 6.88 -16.82
CA ALA A 158 -0.11 7.33 -18.19
C ALA A 158 -0.22 8.85 -18.31
N GLU A 159 -1.22 9.44 -17.64
CA GLU A 159 -1.47 10.89 -17.63
C GLU A 159 -0.35 11.63 -16.88
N VAL A 160 0.07 11.13 -15.71
CA VAL A 160 1.18 11.71 -14.93
C VAL A 160 2.50 11.58 -15.70
N ALA A 161 2.73 10.46 -16.39
CA ALA A 161 3.91 10.28 -17.25
C ALA A 161 3.94 11.32 -18.38
N GLN A 162 2.79 11.61 -19.00
CA GLN A 162 2.68 12.65 -20.03
C GLN A 162 3.01 14.03 -19.47
N VAL A 163 2.49 14.38 -18.30
CA VAL A 163 2.79 15.65 -17.60
C VAL A 163 4.28 15.77 -17.30
N CYS A 164 4.89 14.76 -16.69
CA CYS A 164 6.31 14.73 -16.36
C CYS A 164 7.20 14.82 -17.61
N ARG A 165 6.85 14.09 -18.69
CA ARG A 165 7.55 14.12 -19.97
C ARG A 165 7.51 15.51 -20.61
N GLY A 166 6.36 16.18 -20.58
CA GLY A 166 6.21 17.55 -21.07
C GLY A 166 7.15 18.55 -20.38
N ALA A 167 7.45 18.32 -19.11
CA ALA A 167 8.40 19.12 -18.33
C ALA A 167 9.85 18.59 -18.38
N GLY A 168 10.14 17.50 -19.09
CA GLY A 168 11.46 16.88 -19.12
C GLY A 168 11.91 16.28 -17.79
N VAL A 169 10.96 15.89 -16.92
CA VAL A 169 11.19 15.27 -15.63
C VAL A 169 10.96 13.76 -15.75
N PRO A 170 11.91 12.89 -15.33
CA PRO A 170 11.70 11.45 -15.32
C PRO A 170 10.64 11.07 -14.27
N LEU A 171 9.81 10.07 -14.61
CA LEU A 171 8.87 9.43 -13.70
C LEU A 171 9.37 8.04 -13.33
N LEU A 172 9.54 7.78 -12.03
CA LEU A 172 9.72 6.44 -11.46
C LEU A 172 8.37 5.89 -11.06
N VAL A 173 8.05 4.70 -11.56
CA VAL A 173 6.81 4.00 -11.22
C VAL A 173 7.12 2.79 -10.33
N ASP A 174 6.52 2.72 -9.15
CA ASP A 174 6.50 1.48 -8.36
C ASP A 174 5.33 0.60 -8.81
N ALA A 175 5.66 -0.46 -9.53
CA ALA A 175 4.72 -1.43 -10.08
C ALA A 175 4.62 -2.72 -9.26
N ALA A 176 5.05 -2.70 -7.99
CA ALA A 176 5.11 -3.92 -7.18
C ALA A 176 3.77 -4.64 -7.10
N GLN A 177 2.67 -3.90 -6.98
CA GLN A 177 1.33 -4.50 -6.85
C GLN A 177 0.64 -4.80 -8.19
N SER A 178 1.00 -4.11 -9.26
CA SER A 178 0.27 -4.20 -10.54
C SER A 178 0.95 -5.08 -11.59
N LEU A 179 2.28 -5.27 -11.53
CA LEU A 179 3.04 -5.92 -12.60
C LEU A 179 2.57 -7.34 -12.92
N GLY A 180 2.11 -8.09 -11.94
CA GLY A 180 1.51 -9.42 -12.13
C GLY A 180 0.21 -9.38 -12.96
N TRP A 181 -0.53 -8.29 -12.90
CA TRP A 181 -1.82 -8.12 -13.57
C TRP A 181 -1.73 -7.55 -14.97
N GLY A 182 -0.73 -6.70 -15.24
CA GLY A 182 -0.62 -6.06 -16.54
C GLY A 182 0.71 -5.33 -16.73
N ARG A 183 0.98 -4.89 -17.96
CA ARG A 183 2.02 -3.90 -18.23
C ARG A 183 1.56 -2.56 -17.67
N VAL A 184 2.50 -1.80 -17.14
CA VAL A 184 2.25 -0.42 -16.77
C VAL A 184 2.26 0.43 -18.03
N GLU A 185 1.16 1.09 -18.30
CA GLU A 185 1.02 1.96 -19.47
C GLU A 185 1.66 3.33 -19.24
N GLY A 186 1.93 4.04 -20.35
CA GLY A 186 2.51 5.37 -20.34
C GLY A 186 4.03 5.41 -20.53
N ASP A 187 4.54 6.62 -20.74
CA ASP A 187 5.95 6.90 -21.03
C ASP A 187 6.76 7.11 -19.74
N TRP A 188 6.72 6.14 -18.82
CA TRP A 188 7.52 6.17 -17.61
C TRP A 188 9.02 6.00 -17.91
N SER A 189 9.87 6.56 -17.04
CA SER A 189 11.33 6.59 -17.20
C SER A 189 12.05 5.49 -16.41
N LEU A 190 11.55 5.19 -15.20
CA LEU A 190 12.04 4.11 -14.34
C LEU A 190 10.85 3.29 -13.85
N LEU A 191 11.08 2.00 -13.59
CA LEU A 191 10.07 1.14 -12.99
C LEU A 191 10.73 0.24 -11.96
N THR A 192 10.03 0.02 -10.83
CA THR A 192 10.43 -0.92 -9.79
C THR A 192 9.34 -1.95 -9.52
N ALA A 193 9.75 -3.17 -9.12
CA ALA A 193 8.81 -4.20 -8.75
C ALA A 193 9.47 -5.25 -7.82
N SER A 194 8.66 -6.16 -7.25
CA SER A 194 9.12 -7.16 -6.28
C SER A 194 8.50 -8.52 -6.53
N ALA A 195 9.34 -9.55 -6.73
CA ALA A 195 8.89 -10.87 -7.20
C ALA A 195 7.89 -11.56 -6.28
N HIS A 196 8.00 -11.41 -4.98
CA HIS A 196 7.09 -12.03 -4.03
C HIS A 196 5.63 -11.51 -4.13
N LYS A 197 5.39 -10.43 -4.87
CA LYS A 197 4.03 -9.90 -5.12
C LYS A 197 3.28 -10.62 -6.24
N TRP A 198 3.99 -11.32 -7.13
CA TRP A 198 3.40 -12.12 -8.22
C TRP A 198 3.71 -13.62 -8.10
N GLY A 199 3.95 -14.12 -6.88
CA GLY A 199 4.24 -15.54 -6.65
C GLY A 199 5.64 -15.99 -7.07
N GLY A 200 6.57 -15.07 -7.25
CA GLY A 200 7.99 -15.35 -7.31
C GLY A 200 8.62 -15.48 -5.91
N PRO A 201 9.86 -15.97 -5.80
CA PRO A 201 10.56 -16.04 -4.52
C PRO A 201 10.89 -14.65 -3.98
N SER A 202 10.99 -14.54 -2.66
CA SER A 202 11.61 -13.38 -2.00
C SER A 202 13.09 -13.27 -2.40
N GLY A 203 13.69 -12.08 -2.22
CA GLY A 203 15.08 -11.86 -2.58
C GLY A 203 15.32 -11.47 -4.05
N VAL A 204 14.25 -11.16 -4.81
CA VAL A 204 14.33 -10.65 -6.18
C VAL A 204 13.45 -9.40 -6.33
N GLY A 205 14.07 -8.30 -6.75
CA GLY A 205 13.43 -7.07 -7.19
C GLY A 205 13.83 -6.71 -8.61
N LEU A 206 13.05 -5.85 -9.25
CA LEU A 206 13.31 -5.33 -10.59
C LEU A 206 13.55 -3.82 -10.51
N LEU A 207 14.58 -3.35 -11.19
CA LEU A 207 14.80 -1.94 -11.51
C LEU A 207 14.96 -1.82 -13.02
N VAL A 208 14.05 -1.10 -13.66
CA VAL A 208 14.18 -0.72 -15.07
C VAL A 208 14.58 0.74 -15.15
N VAL A 209 15.58 1.03 -15.96
CA VAL A 209 16.01 2.39 -16.30
C VAL A 209 15.99 2.52 -17.82
N ARG A 210 15.04 3.28 -18.34
CA ARG A 210 14.88 3.46 -19.79
C ARG A 210 16.11 4.11 -20.41
N LYS A 211 16.42 3.71 -21.62
CA LYS A 211 17.52 4.30 -22.39
C LYS A 211 17.31 5.81 -22.55
N GLY A 212 18.36 6.58 -22.30
CA GLY A 212 18.31 8.04 -22.34
C GLY A 212 18.01 8.72 -20.99
N VAL A 213 17.59 7.97 -19.99
CA VAL A 213 17.43 8.52 -18.62
C VAL A 213 18.83 8.74 -18.01
N ARG A 214 19.06 9.97 -17.50
CA ARG A 214 20.28 10.28 -16.76
C ARG A 214 20.25 9.58 -15.40
N PHE A 215 21.09 8.57 -15.26
CA PHE A 215 21.16 7.72 -14.09
C PHE A 215 22.63 7.54 -13.67
N ALA A 216 22.93 7.71 -12.38
CA ALA A 216 24.25 7.47 -11.81
C ALA A 216 24.11 6.57 -10.57
N PRO A 217 24.51 5.29 -10.67
CA PRO A 217 24.47 4.37 -9.53
C PRO A 217 25.21 4.97 -8.33
N GLN A 218 24.70 4.73 -7.12
CA GLN A 218 25.26 5.27 -5.89
C GLN A 218 25.92 4.16 -5.05
N GLY A 219 27.07 4.47 -4.46
CA GLY A 219 27.90 3.57 -3.66
C GLY A 219 28.89 2.76 -4.49
N PRO A 220 29.65 1.87 -3.83
CA PRO A 220 30.57 0.96 -4.51
C PRO A 220 29.81 0.04 -5.46
N SER A 221 30.36 -0.18 -6.66
CA SER A 221 29.76 -1.06 -7.67
C SER A 221 30.81 -2.05 -8.20
N ASP A 222 30.33 -3.10 -8.81
CA ASP A 222 31.11 -4.04 -9.62
C ASP A 222 30.57 -4.06 -11.07
N GLU A 223 31.03 -4.99 -11.88
CA GLU A 223 30.60 -5.10 -13.28
C GLU A 223 29.22 -5.78 -13.44
N ARG A 224 28.67 -6.31 -12.35
CA ARG A 224 27.40 -7.05 -12.37
C ARG A 224 26.22 -6.11 -12.51
N GLU A 225 25.17 -6.60 -13.16
CA GLU A 225 23.95 -5.85 -13.41
C GLU A 225 24.23 -4.43 -13.96
N SER A 226 25.23 -4.30 -14.84
CA SER A 226 25.66 -3.02 -15.41
C SER A 226 26.07 -1.98 -14.36
N GLY A 227 26.63 -2.41 -13.25
CA GLY A 227 27.06 -1.56 -12.14
C GLY A 227 25.93 -1.03 -11.26
N ARG A 228 24.69 -1.49 -11.44
CA ARG A 228 23.52 -0.99 -10.73
C ARG A 228 23.14 -1.82 -9.49
N SER A 229 23.54 -3.09 -9.47
CA SER A 229 23.27 -4.03 -8.37
C SER A 229 24.48 -4.94 -8.18
N PRO A 230 25.45 -4.53 -7.33
CA PRO A 230 26.67 -5.29 -7.11
C PRO A 230 26.40 -6.59 -6.33
N GLY A 231 27.26 -7.56 -6.55
CA GLY A 231 27.24 -8.84 -5.87
C GLY A 231 26.77 -9.98 -6.77
N PHE A 232 26.99 -11.22 -6.29
CA PHE A 232 26.68 -12.43 -7.03
C PHE A 232 25.14 -12.59 -7.20
N GLU A 233 24.70 -12.83 -8.42
CA GLU A 233 23.28 -12.96 -8.76
C GLU A 233 22.69 -14.26 -8.19
N ASN A 234 21.53 -14.18 -7.54
CA ASN A 234 20.77 -15.36 -7.13
C ASN A 234 20.02 -15.92 -8.35
N ILE A 235 20.77 -16.58 -9.25
CA ILE A 235 20.25 -17.08 -10.53
C ILE A 235 19.02 -17.98 -10.35
N PRO A 236 18.99 -18.95 -9.41
CA PRO A 236 17.80 -19.77 -9.21
C PRO A 236 16.56 -18.96 -8.85
N ALA A 237 16.69 -17.98 -7.97
CA ALA A 237 15.57 -17.12 -7.60
C ALA A 237 15.14 -16.20 -8.76
N VAL A 238 16.09 -15.67 -9.53
CA VAL A 238 15.80 -14.82 -10.72
C VAL A 238 15.05 -15.63 -11.78
N VAL A 239 15.48 -16.86 -12.07
CA VAL A 239 14.81 -17.75 -13.03
C VAL A 239 13.38 -18.07 -12.56
N ALA A 240 13.21 -18.38 -11.29
CA ALA A 240 11.89 -18.65 -10.72
C ALA A 240 10.96 -17.41 -10.75
N ALA A 241 11.50 -16.22 -10.47
CA ALA A 241 10.77 -14.97 -10.54
C ALA A 241 10.29 -14.64 -11.98
N ALA A 242 11.16 -14.88 -12.98
CA ALA A 242 10.81 -14.71 -14.38
C ALA A 242 9.74 -15.72 -14.84
N ALA A 243 9.89 -16.97 -14.42
CA ALA A 243 8.95 -18.05 -14.75
C ALA A 243 7.56 -17.78 -14.14
N SER A 244 7.48 -17.35 -12.88
CA SER A 244 6.21 -16.97 -12.25
C SER A 244 5.59 -15.74 -12.90
N LEU A 245 6.36 -14.71 -13.22
CA LEU A 245 5.82 -13.52 -13.87
C LEU A 245 5.15 -13.86 -15.20
N ARG A 246 5.80 -14.70 -16.01
CA ARG A 246 5.23 -15.16 -17.26
C ARG A 246 3.95 -15.99 -17.05
N ALA A 247 3.93 -16.87 -16.05
CA ALA A 247 2.77 -17.71 -15.76
C ALA A 247 1.58 -16.88 -15.28
N VAL A 248 1.76 -16.03 -14.25
CA VAL A 248 0.67 -15.19 -13.72
C VAL A 248 0.14 -14.21 -14.76
N ARG A 249 1.00 -13.72 -15.67
CA ARG A 249 0.59 -12.84 -16.78
C ARG A 249 -0.27 -13.57 -17.81
N ALA A 250 -0.02 -14.85 -18.06
CA ALA A 250 -0.85 -15.67 -18.93
C ALA A 250 -2.22 -15.97 -18.32
N GLU A 251 -2.33 -16.02 -17.00
CA GLU A 251 -3.54 -16.29 -16.24
C GLU A 251 -4.30 -15.02 -15.84
N ALA A 252 -3.66 -13.82 -15.95
CA ALA A 252 -4.08 -12.58 -15.33
C ALA A 252 -5.50 -12.14 -15.73
N GLU A 253 -5.88 -12.25 -17.00
CA GLU A 253 -7.18 -11.77 -17.48
C GLU A 253 -8.33 -12.59 -16.86
N GLN A 254 -8.22 -13.92 -16.90
CA GLN A 254 -9.24 -14.81 -16.34
C GLN A 254 -9.32 -14.66 -14.82
N GLU A 255 -8.16 -14.65 -14.15
CA GLU A 255 -8.09 -14.50 -12.70
C GLU A 255 -8.56 -13.14 -12.22
N ALA A 256 -8.30 -12.07 -12.97
CA ALA A 256 -8.76 -10.73 -12.62
C ALA A 256 -10.29 -10.63 -12.62
N VAL A 257 -10.97 -11.24 -13.58
CA VAL A 257 -12.44 -11.29 -13.61
C VAL A 257 -12.97 -12.01 -12.36
N ARG A 258 -12.47 -13.21 -12.10
CA ARG A 258 -12.90 -14.03 -10.98
C ARG A 258 -12.65 -13.37 -9.61
N LEU A 259 -11.45 -12.81 -9.42
CA LEU A 259 -11.12 -12.13 -8.16
C LEU A 259 -11.90 -10.84 -7.96
N ARG A 260 -12.21 -10.11 -9.03
CA ARG A 260 -13.11 -8.93 -8.95
C ARG A 260 -14.51 -9.32 -8.47
N GLU A 261 -15.06 -10.42 -8.95
CA GLU A 261 -16.36 -10.93 -8.49
C GLU A 261 -16.32 -11.26 -6.99
N LEU A 262 -15.28 -11.96 -6.51
CA LEU A 262 -15.12 -12.30 -5.10
C LEU A 262 -14.90 -11.07 -4.21
N THR A 263 -14.06 -10.13 -4.62
CA THR A 263 -13.83 -8.90 -3.86
C THR A 263 -15.04 -7.97 -3.89
N GLU A 264 -15.82 -7.97 -4.98
CA GLU A 264 -17.07 -7.22 -5.05
C GLU A 264 -18.14 -7.79 -4.12
N GLN A 265 -18.23 -9.13 -4.00
CA GLN A 265 -19.09 -9.76 -2.98
C GLN A 265 -18.74 -9.25 -1.57
N ILE A 266 -17.45 -9.18 -1.21
CA ILE A 266 -17.02 -8.64 0.08
C ILE A 266 -17.40 -7.16 0.19
N ARG A 267 -17.10 -6.35 -0.82
CA ARG A 267 -17.38 -4.91 -0.85
C ARG A 267 -18.85 -4.58 -0.62
N VAL A 268 -19.73 -5.30 -1.29
CA VAL A 268 -21.19 -5.04 -1.26
C VAL A 268 -21.81 -5.60 0.02
N ARG A 269 -21.37 -6.77 0.49
CA ARG A 269 -22.02 -7.46 1.60
C ARG A 269 -21.56 -6.99 2.98
N VAL A 270 -20.30 -6.59 3.13
CA VAL A 270 -19.75 -6.15 4.43
C VAL A 270 -20.55 -5.03 5.06
N PRO A 271 -20.97 -3.95 4.35
CA PRO A 271 -21.82 -2.89 4.94
C PRO A 271 -23.19 -3.35 5.45
N GLY A 272 -23.74 -4.40 4.84
CA GLY A 272 -25.00 -5.01 5.29
C GLY A 272 -24.86 -6.01 6.43
N LEU A 273 -23.67 -6.55 6.64
CA LEU A 273 -23.37 -7.56 7.66
C LEU A 273 -22.79 -6.97 8.93
N VAL A 274 -22.02 -5.90 8.82
CA VAL A 274 -21.34 -5.23 9.93
C VAL A 274 -21.81 -3.78 10.00
N PRO A 275 -22.51 -3.37 11.07
CA PRO A 275 -22.86 -1.96 11.24
C PRO A 275 -21.60 -1.11 11.45
N ASP A 276 -21.69 0.17 11.10
CA ASP A 276 -20.60 1.14 11.29
C ASP A 276 -19.28 0.68 10.66
N VAL A 277 -19.34 0.36 9.39
CA VAL A 277 -18.18 -0.02 8.56
C VAL A 277 -18.09 0.92 7.35
N GLU A 278 -16.86 1.32 7.03
CA GLU A 278 -16.54 2.09 5.82
C GLU A 278 -15.71 1.21 4.88
N VAL A 279 -16.18 0.99 3.63
CA VAL A 279 -15.38 0.32 2.60
C VAL A 279 -14.63 1.37 1.82
N VAL A 280 -13.31 1.27 1.82
CA VAL A 280 -12.40 2.29 1.28
C VAL A 280 -11.79 1.90 -0.07
N GLY A 281 -11.15 2.86 -0.73
CA GLY A 281 -10.53 2.70 -2.06
C GLY A 281 -11.52 2.88 -3.21
N ASP A 282 -10.98 2.97 -4.44
CA ASP A 282 -11.77 3.21 -5.65
C ASP A 282 -12.70 2.01 -5.93
N PRO A 283 -14.00 2.22 -6.14
CA PRO A 283 -14.93 1.13 -6.44
C PRO A 283 -14.71 0.49 -7.81
N VAL A 284 -14.09 1.19 -8.75
CA VAL A 284 -13.92 0.76 -10.15
C VAL A 284 -12.45 0.60 -10.53
N GLY A 285 -11.65 1.67 -10.38
CA GLY A 285 -10.24 1.73 -10.74
C GLY A 285 -9.34 1.09 -9.69
N ARG A 286 -9.43 -0.23 -9.53
CA ARG A 286 -8.72 -0.97 -8.48
C ARG A 286 -8.19 -2.32 -8.95
N LEU A 287 -7.15 -2.79 -8.29
CA LEU A 287 -6.65 -4.16 -8.45
C LEU A 287 -7.74 -5.20 -8.14
N PRO A 288 -7.77 -6.32 -8.86
CA PRO A 288 -8.87 -7.28 -8.77
C PRO A 288 -8.96 -8.00 -7.42
N GLY A 289 -7.82 -8.26 -6.77
CA GLY A 289 -7.77 -9.10 -5.58
C GLY A 289 -7.80 -8.36 -4.24
N ILE A 290 -7.93 -7.01 -4.21
CA ILE A 290 -7.84 -6.23 -2.97
C ILE A 290 -9.18 -5.56 -2.65
N VAL A 291 -9.60 -5.71 -1.40
CA VAL A 291 -10.68 -4.93 -0.79
C VAL A 291 -10.30 -4.57 0.63
N THR A 292 -10.58 -3.33 1.03
CA THR A 292 -10.24 -2.81 2.35
C THR A 292 -11.45 -2.12 2.95
N PHE A 293 -11.65 -2.34 4.23
CA PHE A 293 -12.71 -1.71 5.01
C PHE A 293 -12.24 -1.45 6.44
N SER A 294 -12.84 -0.45 7.08
CA SER A 294 -12.56 -0.08 8.47
C SER A 294 -13.83 -0.20 9.30
N CYS A 295 -13.72 -0.79 10.48
CA CYS A 295 -14.82 -1.01 11.41
C CYS A 295 -14.72 -0.02 12.56
N LEU A 296 -15.71 0.84 12.71
CA LEU A 296 -15.78 1.79 13.82
C LEU A 296 -15.85 1.05 15.17
N TYR A 297 -15.26 1.61 16.21
CA TYR A 297 -15.18 1.06 17.58
C TYR A 297 -14.44 -0.28 17.69
N VAL A 298 -13.48 -0.53 16.81
CA VAL A 298 -12.71 -1.76 16.78
C VAL A 298 -11.23 -1.43 16.83
N ASP A 299 -10.50 -2.09 17.73
CA ASP A 299 -9.05 -2.12 17.67
C ASP A 299 -8.59 -3.08 16.56
N GLY A 300 -7.82 -2.56 15.60
CA GLY A 300 -7.45 -3.29 14.40
C GLY A 300 -6.60 -4.54 14.70
N GLU A 301 -5.63 -4.46 15.62
CA GLU A 301 -4.79 -5.60 15.96
C GLU A 301 -5.61 -6.71 16.63
N THR A 302 -6.50 -6.35 17.55
CA THR A 302 -7.41 -7.31 18.19
C THR A 302 -8.29 -7.99 17.15
N LEU A 303 -8.83 -7.24 16.18
CA LEU A 303 -9.65 -7.83 15.12
C LEU A 303 -8.87 -8.81 14.24
N LEU A 304 -7.64 -8.46 13.85
CA LEU A 304 -6.77 -9.36 13.07
C LEU A 304 -6.47 -10.66 13.83
N HIS A 305 -6.17 -10.58 15.12
CA HIS A 305 -5.96 -11.77 15.97
C HIS A 305 -7.20 -12.65 16.07
N GLU A 306 -8.39 -12.05 16.24
CA GLU A 306 -9.63 -12.84 16.29
C GLU A 306 -9.98 -13.46 14.95
N LEU A 307 -9.71 -12.78 13.82
CA LEU A 307 -9.88 -13.35 12.48
C LEU A 307 -8.92 -14.52 12.23
N ASP A 308 -7.65 -14.41 12.67
CA ASP A 308 -6.70 -15.52 12.58
C ASP A 308 -7.16 -16.73 13.40
N ARG A 309 -7.71 -16.52 14.61
CA ARG A 309 -8.26 -17.59 15.46
C ARG A 309 -9.42 -18.33 14.79
N VAL A 310 -10.23 -17.67 13.98
CA VAL A 310 -11.33 -18.30 13.23
C VAL A 310 -10.90 -18.75 11.82
N GLY A 311 -9.61 -18.68 11.51
CA GLY A 311 -9.00 -19.33 10.35
C GLY A 311 -8.79 -18.43 9.12
N PHE A 312 -8.70 -17.11 9.28
CA PHE A 312 -8.47 -16.15 8.19
C PHE A 312 -7.23 -15.30 8.44
N SER A 313 -6.20 -15.46 7.60
CA SER A 313 -5.01 -14.60 7.61
C SER A 313 -5.27 -13.36 6.76
N VAL A 314 -5.51 -12.23 7.42
CA VAL A 314 -5.72 -10.91 6.82
C VAL A 314 -4.72 -9.89 7.39
N SER A 315 -4.67 -8.68 6.84
CA SER A 315 -3.76 -7.63 7.30
C SER A 315 -4.51 -6.32 7.52
N SER A 316 -3.94 -5.39 8.29
CA SER A 316 -4.40 -4.01 8.40
C SER A 316 -3.81 -3.08 7.35
N GLY A 317 -3.07 -3.58 6.35
CA GLY A 317 -2.36 -2.73 5.40
C GLY A 317 -1.17 -1.97 5.99
N SER A 318 -1.29 -1.46 7.20
CA SER A 318 -0.24 -0.71 7.93
C SER A 318 0.87 -1.57 8.54
N SER A 319 0.84 -2.88 8.38
CA SER A 319 1.73 -3.85 9.02
C SER A 319 3.22 -3.72 8.66
N CYS A 320 3.60 -2.90 7.69
CA CYS A 320 5.01 -2.55 7.46
C CYS A 320 5.60 -1.66 8.58
N THR A 321 4.76 -1.14 9.48
CA THR A 321 5.12 -0.27 10.59
C THR A 321 4.66 -0.81 11.96
N SER A 322 4.41 -2.13 12.07
CA SER A 322 3.89 -2.78 13.27
C SER A 322 4.71 -2.59 14.57
N SER A 323 5.90 -1.98 14.48
CA SER A 323 6.67 -1.54 15.65
C SER A 323 6.33 -0.12 16.14
N THR A 324 5.60 0.65 15.34
CA THR A 324 5.20 2.03 15.66
C THR A 324 3.70 2.15 15.53
N LEU A 325 2.96 1.96 16.54
CA LEU A 325 1.51 2.13 16.76
C LEU A 325 0.87 3.38 16.06
N THR A 326 1.34 3.72 14.86
CA THR A 326 0.88 4.89 14.08
C THR A 326 -0.15 4.44 13.06
N PRO A 327 -1.24 5.21 12.89
CA PRO A 327 -2.25 4.96 11.87
C PRO A 327 -1.65 4.86 10.46
N SER A 328 -2.31 4.12 9.56
CA SER A 328 -1.91 4.03 8.17
C SER A 328 -1.77 5.42 7.54
N HIS A 329 -0.59 5.71 6.97
CA HIS A 329 -0.36 6.96 6.25
C HIS A 329 -1.24 7.07 4.99
N VAL A 330 -1.63 5.94 4.40
CA VAL A 330 -2.53 5.88 3.23
C VAL A 330 -3.93 6.32 3.63
N LEU A 331 -4.53 5.68 4.65
CA LEU A 331 -5.87 6.04 5.12
C LEU A 331 -5.91 7.48 5.64
N ARG A 332 -4.82 7.91 6.29
CA ARG A 332 -4.65 9.31 6.71
C ARG A 332 -4.67 10.28 5.52
N ALA A 333 -3.92 9.98 4.48
CA ALA A 333 -3.88 10.81 3.28
C ALA A 333 -5.23 10.87 2.56
N MET A 334 -6.03 9.80 2.66
CA MET A 334 -7.38 9.72 2.12
C MET A 334 -8.44 10.44 2.98
N GLY A 335 -8.15 10.73 4.25
CA GLY A 335 -9.11 11.32 5.19
C GLY A 335 -10.27 10.39 5.53
N VAL A 336 -10.00 9.09 5.68
CA VAL A 336 -10.98 8.04 6.01
C VAL A 336 -10.67 7.41 7.36
N LEU A 337 -11.62 6.63 7.90
CA LEU A 337 -11.44 5.92 9.18
C LEU A 337 -10.17 5.05 9.14
N SER A 338 -9.27 5.27 10.11
CA SER A 338 -7.96 4.62 10.14
C SER A 338 -7.90 3.41 11.08
N GLU A 339 -8.71 3.41 12.14
CA GLU A 339 -8.78 2.31 13.10
C GLU A 339 -9.75 1.20 12.65
N GLY A 340 -9.58 0.00 13.21
CA GLY A 340 -10.40 -1.16 12.84
C GLY A 340 -10.26 -1.59 11.38
N ASN A 341 -9.14 -1.25 10.75
CA ASN A 341 -8.88 -1.51 9.34
C ASN A 341 -8.57 -2.98 9.08
N VAL A 342 -9.20 -3.52 8.04
CA VAL A 342 -8.95 -4.87 7.51
C VAL A 342 -8.74 -4.78 6.01
N ARG A 343 -7.57 -5.19 5.56
CA ARG A 343 -7.29 -5.44 4.14
C ARG A 343 -7.42 -6.94 3.86
N VAL A 344 -8.35 -7.30 3.01
CA VAL A 344 -8.47 -8.62 2.40
C VAL A 344 -7.80 -8.58 1.03
N SER A 345 -6.81 -9.42 0.82
CA SER A 345 -6.14 -9.54 -0.48
C SER A 345 -6.05 -11.00 -0.89
N LEU A 346 -6.90 -11.35 -1.85
CA LEU A 346 -7.11 -12.73 -2.30
C LEU A 346 -6.00 -13.16 -3.26
N PRO A 347 -5.30 -14.28 -3.00
CA PRO A 347 -4.40 -14.87 -3.97
C PRO A 347 -5.16 -15.49 -5.15
N PRO A 348 -4.52 -15.60 -6.34
CA PRO A 348 -5.06 -16.41 -7.43
C PRO A 348 -5.44 -17.81 -6.96
N GLY A 349 -6.56 -18.34 -7.49
CA GLY A 349 -7.08 -19.65 -7.11
C GLY A 349 -7.89 -19.69 -5.80
N THR A 350 -8.16 -18.56 -5.13
CA THR A 350 -9.01 -18.53 -3.92
C THR A 350 -10.39 -19.15 -4.20
N PRO A 351 -10.85 -20.17 -3.44
CA PRO A 351 -12.19 -20.72 -3.58
C PRO A 351 -13.28 -19.73 -3.13
N GLU A 352 -14.43 -19.74 -3.77
CA GLU A 352 -15.59 -18.91 -3.38
C GLU A 352 -16.08 -19.26 -1.97
N GLU A 353 -16.04 -20.55 -1.60
CA GLU A 353 -16.42 -21.04 -0.28
C GLU A 353 -15.59 -20.39 0.84
N ASP A 354 -14.34 -20.04 0.57
CA ASP A 354 -13.48 -19.35 1.55
C ASP A 354 -13.97 -17.92 1.81
N VAL A 355 -14.43 -17.22 0.77
CA VAL A 355 -15.02 -15.88 0.87
C VAL A 355 -16.36 -15.95 1.61
N GLU A 356 -17.21 -16.93 1.31
CA GLU A 356 -18.49 -17.15 2.02
C GLU A 356 -18.27 -17.41 3.52
N ARG A 357 -17.29 -18.26 3.85
CA ARG A 357 -16.93 -18.54 5.26
C ARG A 357 -16.42 -17.28 5.96
N PHE A 358 -15.62 -16.46 5.28
CA PHE A 358 -15.13 -15.19 5.81
C PHE A 358 -16.29 -14.23 6.12
N LEU A 359 -17.21 -14.03 5.17
CA LEU A 359 -18.39 -13.17 5.35
C LEU A 359 -19.33 -13.68 6.45
N ALA A 360 -19.43 -14.98 6.63
CA ALA A 360 -20.22 -15.56 7.72
C ALA A 360 -19.58 -15.36 9.11
N ALA A 361 -18.25 -15.40 9.20
CA ALA A 361 -17.52 -15.25 10.47
C ALA A 361 -17.36 -13.80 10.91
N LEU A 362 -17.23 -12.86 9.96
CA LEU A 362 -16.88 -11.45 10.21
C LEU A 362 -17.81 -10.75 11.20
N PRO A 363 -19.16 -10.81 11.13
CA PRO A 363 -20.04 -10.08 12.03
C PRO A 363 -19.86 -10.47 13.49
N GLY A 364 -19.76 -11.79 13.76
CA GLY A 364 -19.56 -12.32 15.12
C GLY A 364 -18.20 -11.91 15.69
N THR A 365 -17.16 -11.91 14.85
CA THR A 365 -15.81 -11.51 15.25
C THR A 365 -15.75 -10.02 15.60
N VAL A 366 -16.33 -9.17 14.76
CA VAL A 366 -16.39 -7.71 15.02
C VAL A 366 -17.21 -7.41 16.29
N ALA A 367 -18.36 -8.07 16.46
CA ALA A 367 -19.19 -7.89 17.65
C ALA A 367 -18.45 -8.26 18.95
N ALA A 368 -17.72 -9.37 18.95
CA ALA A 368 -16.92 -9.81 20.10
C ALA A 368 -15.80 -8.81 20.46
N VAL A 369 -15.15 -8.19 19.48
CA VAL A 369 -14.12 -7.15 19.73
C VAL A 369 -14.75 -5.90 20.30
N ARG A 370 -15.88 -5.44 19.75
CA ARG A 370 -16.63 -4.28 20.25
C ARG A 370 -17.10 -4.48 21.69
N GLU A 371 -17.59 -5.67 22.02
CA GLU A 371 -18.03 -6.01 23.39
C GLU A 371 -16.88 -5.90 24.39
N LYS A 372 -15.69 -6.43 24.04
CA LYS A 372 -14.48 -6.34 24.88
C LYS A 372 -14.08 -4.88 25.16
N LEU A 373 -14.32 -3.97 24.21
CA LEU A 373 -14.00 -2.55 24.34
C LEU A 373 -15.13 -1.73 25.00
N GLY A 374 -16.27 -2.35 25.31
CA GLY A 374 -17.44 -1.67 25.86
C GLY A 374 -18.02 -0.63 24.92
N ALA A 375 -17.94 -0.89 23.60
CA ALA A 375 -18.49 0.00 22.59
C ALA A 375 -20.02 0.13 22.76
N PRO A 376 -20.62 1.30 22.47
CA PRO A 376 -22.06 1.48 22.60
C PRO A 376 -22.78 0.56 21.59
N THR A 377 -23.63 -0.31 22.09
CA THR A 377 -24.67 -0.97 21.29
C THR A 377 -25.77 0.04 21.02
N SER A 378 -26.41 -0.02 19.85
CA SER A 378 -27.44 0.93 19.33
C SER A 378 -28.70 1.14 20.22
N ALA A 379 -28.61 0.83 21.50
CA ALA A 379 -29.72 1.05 22.45
C ALA A 379 -29.67 2.49 22.99
N VAL A 380 -30.74 3.24 22.70
CA VAL A 380 -31.02 4.55 23.26
C VAL A 380 -30.93 4.51 24.79
N ARG A 381 -29.97 5.24 25.37
CA ARG A 381 -29.95 5.50 26.82
C ARG A 381 -31.00 6.55 27.15
N GLU A 382 -31.74 6.35 28.25
CA GLU A 382 -32.57 7.38 28.84
C GLU A 382 -31.72 8.61 29.20
N ALA A 383 -32.23 9.78 28.82
CA ALA A 383 -31.51 11.04 28.89
C ALA A 383 -31.19 11.48 30.33
N ALA A 384 -29.90 11.71 30.58
CA ALA A 384 -29.46 12.54 31.70
C ALA A 384 -29.82 14.03 31.42
N VAL A 385 -29.87 14.87 32.46
CA VAL A 385 -30.19 16.31 32.34
C VAL A 385 -29.25 16.96 31.32
N PRO A 386 -29.77 17.65 30.29
CA PRO A 386 -28.96 18.19 29.21
C PRO A 386 -28.01 19.27 29.73
N VAL A 387 -26.70 19.11 29.42
CA VAL A 387 -25.66 20.14 29.63
C VAL A 387 -25.28 20.64 28.24
N ASP A 388 -25.23 21.94 28.01
CA ASP A 388 -24.97 22.54 26.69
C ASP A 388 -23.55 22.19 26.13
N SER A 389 -22.61 21.79 27.00
CA SER A 389 -21.25 21.35 26.63
C SER A 389 -20.75 20.32 27.62
N LEU A 390 -20.17 19.22 27.09
CA LEU A 390 -19.51 18.15 27.84
C LEU A 390 -18.05 18.06 27.45
N VAL A 391 -17.21 17.66 28.41
CA VAL A 391 -15.79 17.35 28.15
C VAL A 391 -15.57 15.87 28.42
N VAL A 392 -14.97 15.19 27.44
CA VAL A 392 -14.50 13.81 27.54
C VAL A 392 -12.99 13.84 27.65
N ASP A 393 -12.45 13.35 28.75
CA ASP A 393 -11.01 13.17 28.94
C ASP A 393 -10.59 11.78 28.48
N ALA A 394 -9.92 11.72 27.34
CA ALA A 394 -9.34 10.51 26.77
C ALA A 394 -7.81 10.63 26.57
N LEU A 395 -7.16 11.53 27.33
CA LEU A 395 -5.70 11.64 27.33
C LEU A 395 -5.04 10.32 27.78
N GLY A 396 -3.96 9.94 27.09
CA GLY A 396 -3.28 8.66 27.31
C GLY A 396 -4.07 7.43 26.85
N ARG A 397 -5.22 7.62 26.22
CA ARG A 397 -6.04 6.55 25.64
C ARG A 397 -5.87 6.52 24.12
N ARG A 398 -5.65 5.33 23.58
CA ARG A 398 -5.54 5.11 22.12
C ARG A 398 -6.90 4.94 21.48
N CYS A 399 -7.01 5.30 20.21
CA CYS A 399 -8.16 4.91 19.42
C CYS A 399 -8.31 3.38 19.40
N PRO A 400 -9.57 2.88 19.45
CA PRO A 400 -10.81 3.63 19.26
C PRO A 400 -11.42 4.22 20.55
N ILE A 401 -10.72 4.21 21.71
CA ILE A 401 -11.31 4.62 23.01
C ILE A 401 -11.83 6.06 22.98
N PRO A 402 -11.14 7.11 22.48
CA PRO A 402 -11.65 8.46 22.40
C PRO A 402 -12.99 8.53 21.66
N VAL A 403 -13.12 7.78 20.56
CA VAL A 403 -14.35 7.73 19.75
C VAL A 403 -15.46 6.96 20.45
N ILE A 404 -15.15 5.89 21.18
CA ILE A 404 -16.11 5.15 22.00
C ILE A 404 -16.68 6.03 23.12
N GLU A 405 -15.81 6.76 23.83
CA GLU A 405 -16.23 7.65 24.91
C GLU A 405 -17.08 8.82 24.37
N LEU A 406 -16.70 9.42 23.25
CA LEU A 406 -17.54 10.41 22.54
C LEU A 406 -18.94 9.85 22.24
N ALA A 407 -18.98 8.65 21.66
CA ALA A 407 -20.24 8.01 21.26
C ALA A 407 -21.16 7.68 22.46
N LYS A 408 -20.59 7.43 23.64
CA LYS A 408 -21.35 7.19 24.87
C LYS A 408 -22.07 8.43 25.39
N VAL A 409 -21.49 9.63 25.16
CA VAL A 409 -21.95 10.87 25.79
C VAL A 409 -22.59 11.88 24.84
N ILE A 410 -22.45 11.70 23.53
CA ILE A 410 -23.00 12.65 22.54
C ILE A 410 -24.54 12.80 22.69
N GLY A 411 -25.22 11.74 23.13
CA GLY A 411 -26.65 11.77 23.44
C GLY A 411 -27.04 12.57 24.69
N ASP A 412 -26.09 12.89 25.54
CA ASP A 412 -26.33 13.61 26.82
C ASP A 412 -26.32 15.14 26.65
N VAL A 413 -25.83 15.64 25.48
CA VAL A 413 -25.99 17.07 25.13
C VAL A 413 -27.23 17.29 24.28
N PRO A 414 -27.91 18.48 24.37
CA PRO A 414 -29.04 18.81 23.52
C PRO A 414 -28.60 18.92 22.04
N VAL A 415 -29.55 18.82 21.11
CA VAL A 415 -29.32 19.14 19.70
C VAL A 415 -28.74 20.55 19.58
N GLY A 416 -27.61 20.72 18.91
CA GLY A 416 -26.84 21.96 18.85
C GLY A 416 -25.79 22.11 19.96
N GLY A 417 -25.86 21.30 21.03
CA GLY A 417 -24.84 21.24 22.08
C GLY A 417 -23.54 20.58 21.60
N THR A 418 -22.46 20.77 22.35
CA THR A 418 -21.15 20.34 21.97
C THR A 418 -20.48 19.36 22.95
N VAL A 419 -19.71 18.42 22.43
CA VAL A 419 -18.80 17.58 23.20
C VAL A 419 -17.37 17.90 22.80
N ARG A 420 -16.50 18.14 23.79
CA ARG A 420 -15.06 18.35 23.60
C ARG A 420 -14.33 17.07 24.04
N VAL A 421 -13.65 16.44 23.11
CA VAL A 421 -12.85 15.23 23.37
C VAL A 421 -11.39 15.62 23.47
N LEU A 422 -10.80 15.46 24.66
CA LEU A 422 -9.37 15.65 24.87
C LEU A 422 -8.66 14.35 24.51
N ALA A 423 -7.76 14.38 23.55
CA ALA A 423 -6.97 13.20 23.15
C ALA A 423 -5.56 13.62 22.70
N ASP A 424 -4.60 12.75 22.93
CA ASP A 424 -3.20 12.88 22.53
C ASP A 424 -2.78 11.81 21.51
N ASP A 425 -3.72 10.94 21.12
CA ASP A 425 -3.53 9.94 20.08
C ASP A 425 -3.73 10.56 18.67
N GLU A 426 -2.76 10.37 17.80
CA GLU A 426 -2.78 10.90 16.44
C GLU A 426 -3.95 10.35 15.59
N ALA A 427 -4.42 9.13 15.88
CA ALA A 427 -5.58 8.54 15.21
C ALA A 427 -6.88 9.31 15.51
N ALA A 428 -7.03 9.89 16.70
CA ALA A 428 -8.23 10.66 17.08
C ALA A 428 -8.51 11.83 16.13
N ARG A 429 -7.46 12.44 15.56
CA ARG A 429 -7.56 13.53 14.57
C ARG A 429 -8.28 13.11 13.29
N LEU A 430 -8.26 11.84 12.95
CA LEU A 430 -8.87 11.26 11.75
C LEU A 430 -10.21 10.61 12.09
N ASP A 431 -10.21 9.83 13.16
CA ASP A 431 -11.32 8.95 13.48
C ASP A 431 -12.52 9.72 14.07
N ILE A 432 -12.27 10.84 14.78
CA ILE A 432 -13.39 11.68 15.29
C ILE A 432 -14.15 12.37 14.13
N PRO A 433 -13.48 13.03 13.16
CA PRO A 433 -14.18 13.54 11.97
C PRO A 433 -14.88 12.44 11.17
N ALA A 434 -14.24 11.28 10.94
CA ALA A 434 -14.85 10.15 10.24
C ALA A 434 -16.08 9.63 10.99
N TRP A 435 -16.01 9.53 12.32
CA TRP A 435 -17.16 9.20 13.16
C TRP A 435 -18.30 10.19 13.02
N CYS A 436 -17.99 11.49 13.02
CA CYS A 436 -19.02 12.54 12.84
C CYS A 436 -19.75 12.36 11.52
N GLU A 437 -19.04 12.12 10.43
CA GLU A 437 -19.62 11.88 9.11
C GLU A 437 -20.50 10.63 9.10
N MET A 438 -20.02 9.51 9.65
CA MET A 438 -20.76 8.24 9.73
C MET A 438 -22.02 8.33 10.61
N ARG A 439 -22.01 9.19 11.64
CA ARG A 439 -23.09 9.35 12.61
C ARG A 439 -23.95 10.58 12.39
N GLY A 440 -23.71 11.35 11.32
CA GLY A 440 -24.47 12.55 11.01
C GLY A 440 -24.34 13.64 12.06
N GLN A 441 -23.16 13.77 12.68
CA GLN A 441 -22.81 14.82 13.62
C GLN A 441 -21.91 15.86 12.95
N GLU A 442 -21.77 17.05 13.53
CA GLU A 442 -20.87 18.09 13.00
C GLU A 442 -19.53 18.08 13.71
N TYR A 443 -18.46 17.86 12.95
CA TYR A 443 -17.11 18.12 13.42
C TYR A 443 -16.82 19.63 13.31
N VAL A 444 -16.76 20.32 14.45
CA VAL A 444 -16.57 21.79 14.50
C VAL A 444 -15.10 22.15 14.28
N GLY A 445 -14.18 21.37 14.82
CA GLY A 445 -12.74 21.59 14.64
C GLY A 445 -11.88 21.07 15.77
N GLU A 446 -10.58 21.31 15.64
CA GLU A 446 -9.54 20.99 16.61
C GLU A 446 -9.09 22.27 17.31
N GLU A 447 -8.98 22.24 18.64
CA GLU A 447 -8.48 23.33 19.46
C GLU A 447 -7.25 22.88 20.25
N PRO A 448 -6.28 23.76 20.51
CA PRO A 448 -5.17 23.44 21.40
C PRO A 448 -5.68 23.15 22.82
N ALA A 449 -5.08 22.15 23.48
CA ALA A 449 -5.29 21.84 24.88
C ALA A 449 -3.95 21.85 25.62
N ASP A 450 -3.97 21.88 26.96
CA ASP A 450 -2.74 21.85 27.78
C ASP A 450 -1.89 20.62 27.51
N HIS A 451 -2.55 19.49 27.21
CA HIS A 451 -1.95 18.26 26.74
C HIS A 451 -2.77 17.72 25.57
N GLY A 452 -2.10 17.39 24.44
CA GLY A 452 -2.76 16.89 23.24
C GLY A 452 -3.62 17.93 22.53
N SER A 453 -4.77 17.51 22.00
CA SER A 453 -5.75 18.35 21.28
C SER A 453 -7.15 18.14 21.84
N ALA A 454 -8.00 19.17 21.72
CA ALA A 454 -9.45 19.08 22.00
C ALA A 454 -10.21 19.05 20.67
N TYR A 455 -10.90 17.95 20.40
CA TYR A 455 -11.77 17.79 19.23
C TYR A 455 -13.19 18.15 19.60
N VAL A 456 -13.75 19.15 18.91
CA VAL A 456 -15.08 19.69 19.21
C VAL A 456 -16.09 19.10 18.24
N VAL A 457 -17.10 18.46 18.80
CA VAL A 457 -18.19 17.81 18.04
C VAL A 457 -19.51 18.41 18.47
N ARG A 458 -20.34 18.82 17.49
CA ARG A 458 -21.71 19.32 17.75
C ARG A 458 -22.73 18.25 17.41
N ARG A 459 -23.66 18.02 18.34
CA ARG A 459 -24.80 17.13 18.12
C ARG A 459 -25.79 17.73 17.14
N LEU A 460 -26.13 17.01 16.05
CA LEU A 460 -27.13 17.42 15.06
C LEU A 460 -28.44 16.63 15.16
N SER A 461 -28.46 15.45 15.77
CA SER A 461 -29.66 14.58 15.87
C SER A 461 -29.70 13.80 17.18
#